data_01b6cccc3406571a53a70bd2467a2bb7
#
_entry.id   01b6cccc3406571a53a70bd2467a2bb7
#
_cell.length_a   1.000
_cell.length_b   1.000
_cell.length_c   1.000
_cell.angle_alpha   90.00
_cell.angle_beta   90.00
_cell.angle_gamma   90.00
#
_symmetry.space_group_name_H-M   'P 1'
#
loop_
_entity.id
_entity.type
_entity.pdbx_description
1 polymer ?
#
loop_
_entity_poly.entity_id
_entity_poly.type
_entity_poly.pdbx_seq_one_letter_code
_entity_poly.pdbx_strand_id
1 'polypeptide(L)'
;MTLNLFLAYIPLELCLLLKLFKPRETKEWPLFIVFALIFILLVPNTFYMITDLIHLNNFKFDFLISLNLIEWFAFAYLLAGVFFAIYCMIFIFISLEHFTSNIWLNRCLVLSLMFLNGIGIYVGRFLRFHTVYLITRPLTITHQVFDAIDLKSVIFIMLMVLLQAILILFVKGVRLIK
;
A
#
# COMPACT_ATOMS: atom_id res chain seq x y z
N MET A 1 1.68 -2.72 -15.54
CA MET A 1 2.43 -1.77 -14.69
C MET A 1 1.85 -0.35 -14.69
N THR A 2 1.60 0.29 -15.81
CA THR A 2 1.07 1.68 -15.87
C THR A 2 -0.24 1.85 -15.08
N LEU A 3 -1.18 0.90 -15.19
CA LEU A 3 -2.40 0.91 -14.40
C LEU A 3 -2.11 0.81 -12.89
N ASN A 4 -1.19 -0.08 -12.48
CA ASN A 4 -0.82 -0.24 -11.07
C ASN A 4 -0.19 1.03 -10.51
N LEU A 5 0.60 1.75 -11.32
CA LEU A 5 1.18 3.04 -10.94
C LEU A 5 0.10 4.10 -10.68
N PHE A 6 -0.90 4.17 -11.56
CA PHE A 6 -2.04 5.04 -11.39
C PHE A 6 -2.85 4.68 -10.12
N LEU A 7 -3.10 3.39 -9.92
CA LEU A 7 -3.78 2.90 -8.72
C LEU A 7 -2.98 3.15 -7.43
N ALA A 8 -1.65 3.19 -7.50
CA ALA A 8 -0.80 3.53 -6.37
C ALA A 8 -0.85 5.02 -6.01
N TYR A 9 -1.14 5.90 -6.97
CA TYR A 9 -1.25 7.34 -6.77
C TYR A 9 -2.59 7.78 -6.16
N ILE A 10 -3.69 7.14 -6.54
CA ILE A 10 -5.04 7.51 -6.08
C ILE A 10 -5.15 7.63 -4.54
N PRO A 11 -4.62 6.69 -3.73
CA PRO A 11 -4.68 6.82 -2.27
C PRO A 11 -3.97 8.04 -1.72
N LEU A 12 -2.94 8.53 -2.38
CA LEU A 12 -2.26 9.76 -1.98
C LEU A 12 -3.19 10.97 -2.11
N GLU A 13 -3.89 11.11 -3.24
CA GLU A 13 -4.87 12.17 -3.45
C GLU A 13 -6.02 12.07 -2.45
N LEU A 14 -6.54 10.85 -2.22
CA LEU A 14 -7.58 10.64 -1.22
C LEU A 14 -7.11 11.00 0.20
N CYS A 15 -5.85 10.76 0.53
CA CYS A 15 -5.29 11.13 1.83
C CYS A 15 -5.24 12.65 2.04
N LEU A 16 -4.92 13.40 0.99
CA LEU A 16 -4.96 14.86 1.02
C LEU A 16 -6.39 15.36 1.21
N LEU A 17 -7.34 14.77 0.49
CA LEU A 17 -8.76 15.10 0.59
C LEU A 17 -9.35 14.72 1.97
N LEU A 18 -8.91 13.64 2.61
CA LEU A 18 -9.34 13.28 3.96
C LEU A 18 -9.07 14.39 4.99
N LYS A 19 -7.94 15.08 4.86
CA LYS A 19 -7.62 16.23 5.73
C LYS A 19 -8.54 17.41 5.46
N LEU A 20 -8.89 17.64 4.21
CA LEU A 20 -9.76 18.74 3.79
C LEU A 20 -11.22 18.52 4.24
N PHE A 21 -11.70 17.26 4.14
CA PHE A 21 -13.06 16.85 4.49
C PHE A 21 -13.20 16.37 5.94
N LYS A 22 -12.25 16.70 6.82
CA LYS A 22 -12.37 16.36 8.24
C LYS A 22 -13.65 16.96 8.81
N PRO A 23 -14.57 16.14 9.42
CA PRO A 23 -15.87 16.60 9.86
C PRO A 23 -15.74 17.62 10.99
N ARG A 24 -16.47 18.72 10.87
CA ARG A 24 -16.60 19.76 11.89
C ARG A 24 -17.91 19.61 12.66
N GLU A 25 -18.94 19.11 11.99
CA GLU A 25 -20.27 18.86 12.54
C GLU A 25 -20.63 17.37 12.51
N THR A 26 -21.55 16.97 13.40
CA THR A 26 -22.04 15.59 13.48
C THR A 26 -22.69 15.09 12.19
N LYS A 27 -23.28 15.99 11.41
CA LYS A 27 -23.94 15.68 10.14
C LYS A 27 -22.99 15.29 9.01
N GLU A 28 -21.71 15.67 9.11
CA GLU A 28 -20.68 15.40 8.10
C GLU A 28 -20.04 14.02 8.27
N TRP A 29 -20.19 13.40 9.45
CA TRP A 29 -19.58 12.11 9.76
C TRP A 29 -19.95 10.98 8.80
N PRO A 30 -21.21 10.80 8.35
CA PRO A 30 -21.53 9.70 7.43
C PRO A 30 -20.76 9.79 6.12
N LEU A 31 -20.66 10.98 5.54
CA LEU A 31 -19.90 11.21 4.30
C LEU A 31 -18.41 10.96 4.51
N PHE A 32 -17.86 11.46 5.63
CA PHE A 32 -16.45 11.23 5.98
C PHE A 32 -16.14 9.74 6.16
N ILE A 33 -17.00 8.96 6.81
CA ILE A 33 -16.83 7.52 7.01
C ILE A 33 -16.79 6.79 5.66
N VAL A 34 -17.72 7.10 4.74
CA VAL A 34 -17.73 6.50 3.40
C VAL A 34 -16.42 6.83 2.67
N PHE A 35 -15.97 8.09 2.72
CA PHE A 35 -14.73 8.51 2.10
C PHE A 35 -13.49 7.83 2.71
N ALA A 36 -13.44 7.72 4.05
CA ALA A 36 -12.37 7.02 4.76
C ALA A 36 -12.34 5.52 4.43
N LEU A 37 -13.48 4.87 4.27
CA LEU A 37 -13.58 3.46 3.85
C LEU A 37 -13.01 3.28 2.43
N ILE A 38 -13.36 4.15 1.48
CA ILE A 38 -12.82 4.12 0.12
C ILE A 38 -11.29 4.28 0.15
N PHE A 39 -10.80 5.24 0.94
CA PHE A 39 -9.37 5.45 1.14
C PHE A 39 -8.69 4.18 1.66
N ILE A 40 -9.18 3.60 2.77
CA ILE A 40 -8.60 2.39 3.39
C ILE A 40 -8.56 1.21 2.39
N LEU A 41 -9.61 1.03 1.59
CA LEU A 41 -9.68 -0.05 0.60
C LEU A 41 -8.67 0.13 -0.55
N LEU A 42 -8.31 1.37 -0.87
CA LEU A 42 -7.41 1.66 -1.98
C LEU A 42 -5.92 1.78 -1.55
N VAL A 43 -5.63 2.08 -0.28
CA VAL A 43 -4.25 2.23 0.22
C VAL A 43 -3.36 1.03 -0.06
N PRO A 44 -3.80 -0.24 0.01
CA PRO A 44 -2.95 -1.39 -0.32
C PRO A 44 -2.33 -1.32 -1.72
N ASN A 45 -2.98 -0.63 -2.67
CA ASN A 45 -2.45 -0.49 -4.03
C ASN A 45 -1.12 0.28 -4.08
N THR A 46 -0.85 1.17 -3.10
CA THR A 46 0.42 1.90 -3.04
C THR A 46 1.57 0.94 -2.82
N PHE A 47 1.49 0.07 -1.83
CA PHE A 47 2.57 -0.84 -1.49
C PHE A 47 2.57 -2.12 -2.36
N TYR A 48 1.44 -2.43 -3.01
CA TYR A 48 1.32 -3.55 -3.94
C TYR A 48 2.36 -3.51 -5.06
N MET A 49 2.74 -2.30 -5.53
CA MET A 49 3.76 -2.10 -6.57
C MET A 49 5.11 -2.77 -6.26
N ILE A 50 5.47 -2.94 -4.97
CA ILE A 50 6.71 -3.65 -4.59
C ILE A 50 6.68 -5.09 -5.10
N THR A 51 5.51 -5.72 -5.09
CA THR A 51 5.38 -7.10 -5.57
C THR A 51 5.52 -7.23 -7.09
N ASP A 52 5.43 -6.13 -7.84
CA ASP A 52 5.64 -6.12 -9.29
C ASP A 52 7.12 -6.34 -9.67
N LEU A 53 8.06 -6.20 -8.70
CA LEU A 53 9.46 -6.59 -8.89
C LEU A 53 9.62 -8.08 -9.26
N ILE A 54 8.65 -8.93 -8.94
CA ILE A 54 8.63 -10.33 -9.36
C ILE A 54 8.67 -10.47 -10.88
N HIS A 55 8.17 -9.48 -11.63
CA HIS A 55 8.22 -9.48 -13.09
C HIS A 55 9.63 -9.40 -13.65
N LEU A 56 10.64 -9.02 -12.84
CA LEU A 56 12.05 -9.13 -13.21
C LEU A 56 12.47 -10.57 -13.49
N ASN A 57 11.78 -11.57 -12.93
CA ASN A 57 12.02 -12.98 -13.20
C ASN A 57 11.74 -13.38 -14.67
N ASN A 58 11.06 -12.54 -15.44
CA ASN A 58 10.86 -12.76 -16.88
C ASN A 58 12.11 -12.45 -17.71
N PHE A 59 13.13 -11.84 -17.12
CA PHE A 59 14.40 -11.47 -17.74
C PHE A 59 15.53 -12.35 -17.18
N LYS A 60 16.47 -12.75 -18.05
CA LYS A 60 17.56 -13.64 -17.63
C LYS A 60 18.71 -12.92 -16.96
N PHE A 61 18.90 -11.64 -17.23
CA PHE A 61 20.01 -10.80 -16.71
C PHE A 61 21.37 -11.51 -16.78
N ASP A 62 21.74 -11.98 -17.96
CA ASP A 62 23.02 -12.69 -18.13
C ASP A 62 24.17 -11.68 -18.24
N PHE A 63 24.75 -11.35 -17.10
CA PHE A 63 25.84 -10.36 -16.97
C PHE A 63 27.18 -10.84 -17.54
N LEU A 64 27.35 -12.15 -17.77
CA LEU A 64 28.62 -12.73 -18.22
C LEU A 64 28.74 -12.74 -19.73
N ILE A 65 27.63 -12.69 -20.47
CA ILE A 65 27.63 -12.84 -21.93
C ILE A 65 27.60 -11.48 -22.62
N SER A 66 26.66 -10.58 -22.26
CA SER A 66 26.55 -9.27 -22.90
C SER A 66 25.67 -8.29 -22.12
N LEU A 67 25.86 -6.99 -22.33
CA LEU A 67 25.01 -5.93 -21.83
C LEU A 67 23.72 -5.86 -22.68
N ASN A 68 22.58 -6.36 -22.14
CA ASN A 68 21.29 -6.24 -22.79
C ASN A 68 20.55 -4.99 -22.27
N LEU A 69 20.59 -3.90 -23.03
CA LEU A 69 19.99 -2.63 -22.64
C LEU A 69 18.46 -2.74 -22.41
N ILE A 70 17.76 -3.64 -23.10
CA ILE A 70 16.31 -3.80 -22.96
C ILE A 70 15.97 -4.30 -21.55
N GLU A 71 16.75 -5.24 -21.03
CA GLU A 71 16.55 -5.77 -19.64
C GLU A 71 16.83 -4.68 -18.60
N TRP A 72 17.89 -3.89 -18.80
CA TRP A 72 18.22 -2.78 -17.91
C TRP A 72 17.19 -1.64 -17.98
N PHE A 73 16.61 -1.34 -19.14
CA PHE A 73 15.49 -0.40 -19.23
C PHE A 73 14.25 -0.92 -18.52
N ALA A 74 13.93 -2.21 -18.65
CA ALA A 74 12.80 -2.82 -17.94
C ALA A 74 13.03 -2.78 -16.42
N PHE A 75 14.24 -3.09 -15.96
CA PHE A 75 14.64 -2.98 -14.55
C PHE A 75 14.47 -1.55 -14.04
N ALA A 76 15.04 -0.56 -14.72
CA ALA A 76 14.96 0.83 -14.32
C ALA A 76 13.51 1.34 -14.29
N TYR A 77 12.69 0.95 -15.25
CA TYR A 77 11.28 1.30 -15.33
C TYR A 77 10.47 0.71 -14.16
N LEU A 78 10.69 -0.58 -13.85
CA LEU A 78 10.03 -1.24 -12.70
C LEU A 78 10.46 -0.60 -11.39
N LEU A 79 11.76 -0.37 -11.22
CA LEU A 79 12.33 0.22 -10.00
C LEU A 79 11.85 1.67 -9.78
N ALA A 80 11.80 2.47 -10.84
CA ALA A 80 11.26 3.83 -10.77
C ALA A 80 9.79 3.85 -10.33
N GLY A 81 8.97 2.93 -10.86
CA GLY A 81 7.58 2.78 -10.45
C GLY A 81 7.44 2.38 -8.97
N VAL A 82 8.29 1.48 -8.50
CA VAL A 82 8.31 1.07 -7.09
C VAL A 82 8.73 2.24 -6.19
N PHE A 83 9.75 3.01 -6.54
CA PHE A 83 10.16 4.19 -5.77
C PHE A 83 9.05 5.24 -5.69
N PHE A 84 8.35 5.48 -6.79
CA PHE A 84 7.20 6.39 -6.80
C PHE A 84 6.09 5.91 -5.85
N ALA A 85 5.76 4.62 -5.89
CA ALA A 85 4.75 4.01 -5.03
C ALA A 85 5.15 4.07 -3.54
N ILE A 86 6.42 3.79 -3.23
CA ILE A 86 6.98 3.94 -1.87
C ILE A 86 6.88 5.40 -1.41
N TYR A 87 7.20 6.36 -2.27
CA TYR A 87 7.04 7.78 -1.97
C TYR A 87 5.59 8.12 -1.59
N CYS A 88 4.60 7.66 -2.39
CA CYS A 88 3.18 7.86 -2.10
C CYS A 88 2.80 7.27 -0.73
N MET A 89 3.23 6.05 -0.44
CA MET A 89 2.97 5.39 0.84
C MET A 89 3.58 6.15 2.03
N ILE A 90 4.83 6.56 1.93
CA ILE A 90 5.52 7.32 2.98
C ILE A 90 4.77 8.63 3.26
N PHE A 91 4.35 9.32 2.20
CA PHE A 91 3.60 10.57 2.34
C PHE A 91 2.26 10.35 3.05
N ILE A 92 1.55 9.26 2.73
CA ILE A 92 0.30 8.87 3.41
C ILE A 92 0.57 8.65 4.91
N PHE A 93 1.59 7.87 5.26
CA PHE A 93 1.90 7.57 6.66
C PHE A 93 2.30 8.81 7.46
N ILE A 94 3.14 9.68 6.89
CA ILE A 94 3.49 10.96 7.51
C ILE A 94 2.24 11.83 7.70
N SER A 95 1.35 11.84 6.73
CA SER A 95 0.10 12.58 6.79
C SER A 95 -0.81 12.09 7.91
N LEU A 96 -0.87 10.77 8.12
CA LEU A 96 -1.67 10.16 9.19
C LEU A 96 -1.03 10.33 10.57
N GLU A 97 0.30 10.40 10.69
CA GLU A 97 0.98 10.71 11.95
C GLU A 97 0.61 12.09 12.51
N HIS A 98 0.12 12.99 11.65
CA HIS A 98 -0.31 14.34 12.02
C HIS A 98 -1.81 14.57 11.77
N PHE A 99 -2.59 13.50 11.67
CA PHE A 99 -4.01 13.61 11.32
C PHE A 99 -4.87 14.14 12.47
N THR A 100 -4.56 13.73 13.71
CA THR A 100 -5.25 14.20 14.92
C THR A 100 -4.26 14.79 15.92
N SER A 101 -4.79 15.47 16.95
CA SER A 101 -3.98 15.96 18.08
C SER A 101 -3.50 14.83 19.01
N ASN A 102 -4.13 13.65 18.96
CA ASN A 102 -3.78 12.51 19.79
C ASN A 102 -2.73 11.62 19.10
N ILE A 103 -1.50 11.67 19.62
CA ILE A 103 -0.35 10.94 19.07
C ILE A 103 -0.54 9.41 19.12
N TRP A 104 -1.21 8.90 20.15
CA TRP A 104 -1.47 7.46 20.28
C TRP A 104 -2.47 6.97 19.22
N LEU A 105 -3.52 7.75 19.00
CA LEU A 105 -4.50 7.45 17.95
C LEU A 105 -3.84 7.44 16.56
N ASN A 106 -3.00 8.43 16.28
CA ASN A 106 -2.29 8.50 15.00
C ASN A 106 -1.35 7.31 14.80
N ARG A 107 -0.62 6.88 15.84
CA ARG A 107 0.22 5.68 15.79
C ARG A 107 -0.60 4.41 15.55
N CYS A 108 -1.72 4.26 16.26
CA CYS A 108 -2.62 3.13 16.04
C CYS A 108 -3.17 3.11 14.61
N LEU A 109 -3.56 4.26 14.06
CA LEU A 109 -4.03 4.38 12.67
C LEU A 109 -2.95 3.92 11.67
N VAL A 110 -1.71 4.39 11.83
CA VAL A 110 -0.61 3.99 10.96
C VAL A 110 -0.34 2.48 11.07
N LEU A 111 -0.26 1.93 12.27
CA LEU A 111 -0.03 0.49 12.48
C LEU A 111 -1.16 -0.35 11.89
N SER A 112 -2.42 0.01 12.15
CA SER A 112 -3.58 -0.69 11.59
C SER A 112 -3.54 -0.66 10.06
N LEU A 113 -3.17 0.48 9.47
CA LEU A 113 -3.08 0.62 8.01
C LEU A 113 -1.95 -0.25 7.43
N MET A 114 -0.81 -0.38 8.13
CA MET A 114 0.28 -1.27 7.70
C MET A 114 -0.19 -2.73 7.64
N PHE A 115 -0.95 -3.19 8.64
CA PHE A 115 -1.53 -4.53 8.64
C PHE A 115 -2.57 -4.70 7.53
N LEU A 116 -3.46 -3.75 7.36
CA LEU A 116 -4.46 -3.77 6.28
C LEU A 116 -3.81 -3.78 4.89
N ASN A 117 -2.71 -3.05 4.71
CA ASN A 117 -1.91 -3.12 3.50
C ASN A 117 -1.36 -4.53 3.26
N GLY A 118 -0.77 -5.16 4.28
CA GLY A 118 -0.26 -6.53 4.18
C GLY A 118 -1.35 -7.53 3.77
N ILE A 119 -2.52 -7.44 4.40
CA ILE A 119 -3.70 -8.27 4.06
C ILE A 119 -4.18 -7.96 2.63
N GLY A 120 -4.33 -6.69 2.29
CA GLY A 120 -4.81 -6.28 0.96
C GLY A 120 -3.89 -6.74 -0.16
N ILE A 121 -2.56 -6.71 0.06
CA ILE A 121 -1.57 -7.22 -0.90
C ILE A 121 -1.70 -8.75 -1.03
N TYR A 122 -1.86 -9.48 0.09
CA TYR A 122 -2.06 -10.91 0.07
C TYR A 122 -3.33 -11.28 -0.74
N VAL A 123 -4.44 -10.62 -0.44
CA VAL A 123 -5.73 -10.82 -1.12
C VAL A 123 -5.63 -10.50 -2.61
N GLY A 124 -5.01 -9.38 -2.96
CA GLY A 124 -4.86 -8.97 -4.37
C GLY A 124 -3.91 -9.86 -5.16
N ARG A 125 -2.77 -10.28 -4.55
CA ARG A 125 -1.71 -11.02 -5.26
C ARG A 125 -1.99 -12.52 -5.38
N PHE A 126 -2.43 -13.13 -4.30
CA PHE A 126 -2.57 -14.59 -4.22
C PHE A 126 -4.01 -15.06 -4.45
N LEU A 127 -5.00 -14.36 -3.90
CA LEU A 127 -6.40 -14.70 -4.12
C LEU A 127 -6.98 -14.06 -5.39
N ARG A 128 -6.25 -13.09 -5.97
CA ARG A 128 -6.63 -12.37 -7.20
C ARG A 128 -8.01 -11.70 -7.12
N PHE A 129 -8.40 -11.29 -5.92
CA PHE A 129 -9.64 -10.53 -5.74
C PHE A 129 -9.39 -9.05 -6.03
N HIS A 130 -10.22 -8.47 -6.89
CA HIS A 130 -10.24 -7.05 -7.10
C HIS A 130 -11.08 -6.35 -6.02
N THR A 131 -10.69 -5.14 -5.64
CA THR A 131 -11.42 -4.31 -4.65
C THR A 131 -12.91 -4.20 -4.94
N VAL A 132 -13.32 -4.25 -6.21
CA VAL A 132 -14.73 -4.23 -6.65
C VAL A 132 -15.53 -5.41 -6.08
N TYR A 133 -14.91 -6.58 -5.92
CA TYR A 133 -15.61 -7.76 -5.36
C TYR A 133 -15.89 -7.62 -3.87
N LEU A 134 -15.09 -6.87 -3.13
CA LEU A 134 -15.36 -6.54 -1.73
C LEU A 134 -16.64 -5.70 -1.57
N ILE A 135 -16.96 -4.88 -2.55
CA ILE A 135 -18.18 -4.06 -2.56
C ILE A 135 -19.38 -4.88 -3.02
N THR A 136 -19.21 -5.73 -4.06
CA THR A 136 -20.33 -6.46 -4.68
C THR A 136 -20.71 -7.74 -3.96
N ARG A 137 -19.75 -8.43 -3.31
CA ARG A 137 -19.97 -9.72 -2.61
C ARG A 137 -19.16 -9.80 -1.32
N PRO A 138 -19.39 -8.90 -0.31
CA PRO A 138 -18.53 -8.78 0.86
C PRO A 138 -18.47 -10.04 1.71
N LEU A 139 -19.60 -10.71 1.96
CA LEU A 139 -19.66 -11.90 2.81
C LEU A 139 -18.91 -13.09 2.18
N THR A 140 -19.08 -13.30 0.90
CA THR A 140 -18.40 -14.41 0.18
C THR A 140 -16.89 -14.22 0.21
N ILE A 141 -16.42 -12.98 -0.03
CA ILE A 141 -14.98 -12.68 -0.04
C ILE A 141 -14.39 -12.80 1.37
N THR A 142 -15.06 -12.31 2.40
CA THR A 142 -14.56 -12.45 3.77
C THR A 142 -14.42 -13.91 4.17
N HIS A 143 -15.39 -14.79 3.89
CA HIS A 143 -15.27 -16.22 4.14
C HIS A 143 -14.09 -16.83 3.38
N GLN A 144 -13.95 -16.57 2.09
CA GLN A 144 -12.85 -17.09 1.28
C GLN A 144 -11.47 -16.60 1.75
N VAL A 145 -11.36 -15.36 2.23
CA VAL A 145 -10.13 -14.82 2.80
C VAL A 145 -9.81 -15.53 4.12
N PHE A 146 -10.79 -15.73 5.01
CA PHE A 146 -10.57 -16.44 6.26
C PHE A 146 -10.16 -17.90 6.05
N ASP A 147 -10.79 -18.59 5.12
CA ASP A 147 -10.47 -19.98 4.77
C ASP A 147 -9.07 -20.13 4.13
N ALA A 148 -8.59 -19.06 3.46
CA ALA A 148 -7.29 -19.05 2.81
C ALA A 148 -6.13 -18.60 3.73
N ILE A 149 -6.41 -18.15 4.96
CA ILE A 149 -5.39 -17.75 5.92
C ILE A 149 -4.74 -19.00 6.52
N ASP A 150 -3.51 -19.25 6.11
CA ASP A 150 -2.63 -20.26 6.67
C ASP A 150 -1.38 -19.61 7.29
N LEU A 151 -0.49 -20.42 7.86
CA LEU A 151 0.75 -19.93 8.45
C LEU A 151 1.62 -19.16 7.43
N LYS A 152 1.60 -19.57 6.16
CA LYS A 152 2.41 -18.93 5.10
C LYS A 152 1.86 -17.54 4.78
N SER A 153 0.55 -17.40 4.71
CA SER A 153 -0.10 -16.10 4.50
C SER A 153 0.16 -15.13 5.65
N VAL A 154 0.12 -15.60 6.89
CA VAL A 154 0.47 -14.79 8.06
C VAL A 154 1.92 -14.33 8.00
N ILE A 155 2.86 -15.23 7.70
CA ILE A 155 4.28 -14.87 7.53
C ILE A 155 4.45 -13.83 6.41
N PHE A 156 3.77 -14.00 5.28
CA PHE A 156 3.82 -13.03 4.18
C PHE A 156 3.30 -11.65 4.61
N ILE A 157 2.16 -11.60 5.31
CA ILE A 157 1.59 -10.34 5.82
C ILE A 157 2.59 -9.65 6.77
N MET A 158 3.19 -10.42 7.69
CA MET A 158 4.20 -9.90 8.62
C MET A 158 5.45 -9.38 7.91
N LEU A 159 5.92 -10.04 6.85
CA LEU A 159 7.00 -9.53 6.01
C LEU A 159 6.64 -8.21 5.34
N MET A 160 5.42 -8.06 4.83
CA MET A 160 4.96 -6.78 4.25
C MET A 160 4.89 -5.68 5.31
N VAL A 161 4.41 -5.98 6.51
CA VAL A 161 4.41 -5.03 7.64
C VAL A 161 5.83 -4.63 8.02
N LEU A 162 6.77 -5.59 8.11
CA LEU A 162 8.17 -5.34 8.44
C LEU A 162 8.83 -4.42 7.40
N LEU A 163 8.63 -4.67 6.11
CA LEU A 163 9.16 -3.81 5.04
C LEU A 163 8.65 -2.38 5.16
N GLN A 164 7.35 -2.19 5.41
CA GLN A 164 6.77 -0.87 5.65
C GLN A 164 7.38 -0.19 6.89
N ALA A 165 7.57 -0.94 7.98
CA ALA A 165 8.19 -0.42 9.21
C ALA A 165 9.62 0.04 8.95
N ILE A 166 10.43 -0.74 8.21
CA ILE A 166 11.80 -0.37 7.83
C ILE A 166 11.80 0.95 7.06
N LEU A 167 10.92 1.10 6.06
CA LEU A 167 10.84 2.33 5.26
C LEU A 167 10.48 3.55 6.12
N ILE A 168 9.55 3.41 7.06
CA ILE A 168 9.20 4.50 7.99
C ILE A 168 10.39 4.85 8.89
N LEU A 169 11.11 3.84 9.40
CA LEU A 169 12.29 4.06 10.23
C LEU A 169 13.40 4.79 9.47
N PHE A 170 13.65 4.45 8.21
CA PHE A 170 14.60 5.18 7.36
C PHE A 170 14.21 6.66 7.24
N VAL A 171 12.94 6.94 6.95
CA VAL A 171 12.47 8.33 6.82
C VAL A 171 12.60 9.10 8.12
N LYS A 172 12.28 8.46 9.25
CA LYS A 172 12.44 9.08 10.58
C LYS A 172 13.91 9.30 10.91
N GLY A 173 14.79 8.34 10.61
CA GLY A 173 16.23 8.47 10.80
C GLY A 173 16.81 9.66 10.05
N VAL A 174 16.45 9.82 8.77
CA VAL A 174 16.90 10.98 7.98
C VAL A 174 16.40 12.31 8.53
N ARG A 175 15.20 12.36 9.12
CA ARG A 175 14.66 13.58 9.74
C ARG A 175 15.36 13.97 11.04
N LEU A 176 15.93 13.01 11.77
CA LEU A 176 16.65 13.27 13.02
C LEU A 176 18.03 13.90 12.79
N ILE A 177 18.56 13.84 11.57
CA ILE A 177 19.87 14.41 11.19
C ILE A 177 19.77 15.92 10.87
N LYS A 178 18.55 16.46 10.75
CA LYS A 178 18.25 17.89 10.58
C LYS A 178 17.96 18.54 11.93
#